data_9705fa1565c054e5f81309cb9b183236
#
_entry.id   9705fa1565c054e5f81309cb9b183236
#
_cell.length_a   1.000
_cell.length_b   1.000
_cell.length_c   1.000
_cell.angle_alpha   90.00
_cell.angle_beta   90.00
_cell.angle_gamma   90.00
#
_symmetry.space_group_name_H-M   'P 1'
#
loop_
_entity.id
_entity.type
_entity.pdbx_description
1 polymer ?
#
loop_
_entity_poly.entity_id
_entity_poly.type
_entity_poly.pdbx_seq_one_letter_code
_entity_poly.pdbx_strand_id
1 'polypeptide(L)'
;MRVLVIGSGGREAAIAYALNKSSKVDELYCLPGNPGMGEIATLINGSVEDLDFILKTVEDFNIDFTVIGPEVPLCMGLADLLESHGHKVFGPTKVAATLEGSKAFSKDFMKRHNIP
;
A
#
# COMPACT_ATOMS: atom_id res chain seq x y z
N MET A 1 -0.24 -1.27 -12.56
CA MET A 1 -1.14 -1.64 -11.45
C MET A 1 -1.37 -0.45 -10.52
N ARG A 2 -2.47 -0.46 -9.82
CA ARG A 2 -2.82 0.60 -8.86
C ARG A 2 -2.55 0.10 -7.45
N VAL A 3 -1.83 0.91 -6.68
CA VAL A 3 -1.41 0.53 -5.32
C VAL A 3 -1.86 1.60 -4.33
N LEU A 4 -2.36 1.15 -3.17
CA LEU A 4 -2.75 2.02 -2.08
C LEU A 4 -1.85 1.76 -0.88
N VAL A 5 -1.24 2.81 -0.34
CA VAL A 5 -0.44 2.74 0.88
C VAL A 5 -1.24 3.39 2.02
N ILE A 6 -1.50 2.62 3.07
CA ILE A 6 -2.22 3.10 4.25
C ILE A 6 -1.22 3.60 5.27
N GLY A 7 -1.36 4.84 5.67
CA GLY A 7 -0.51 5.46 6.69
C GLY A 7 0.05 6.80 6.25
N SER A 8 0.79 7.45 7.16
CA SER A 8 1.31 8.80 6.94
C SER A 8 2.72 9.01 7.47
N GLY A 9 3.35 7.98 8.01
CA GLY A 9 4.67 8.07 8.63
C GLY A 9 5.82 7.95 7.65
N GLY A 10 7.03 8.08 8.17
CA GLY A 10 8.25 7.98 7.36
C GLY A 10 8.42 6.62 6.70
N ARG A 11 8.01 5.55 7.38
CA ARG A 11 8.10 4.20 6.82
C ARG A 11 7.18 4.05 5.61
N GLU A 12 5.95 4.55 5.71
CA GLU A 12 5.01 4.51 4.59
C GLU A 12 5.49 5.40 3.44
N ALA A 13 6.09 6.53 3.75
CA ALA A 13 6.68 7.39 2.72
C ALA A 13 7.81 6.66 1.98
N ALA A 14 8.68 5.96 2.70
CA ALA A 14 9.76 5.19 2.09
C ALA A 14 9.22 4.10 1.17
N ILE A 15 8.16 3.40 1.61
CA ILE A 15 7.51 2.38 0.79
C ILE A 15 6.91 3.01 -0.47
N ALA A 16 6.24 4.15 -0.32
CA ALA A 16 5.63 4.85 -1.46
C ALA A 16 6.69 5.30 -2.47
N TYR A 17 7.82 5.83 -2.00
CA TYR A 17 8.91 6.22 -2.90
C TYR A 17 9.46 5.03 -3.67
N ALA A 18 9.64 3.90 -2.99
CA ALA A 18 10.14 2.68 -3.64
C ALA A 18 9.15 2.17 -4.70
N LEU A 19 7.86 2.18 -4.38
CA LEU A 19 6.82 1.77 -5.32
C LEU A 19 6.73 2.71 -6.51
N ASN A 20 6.90 4.00 -6.28
CA ASN A 20 6.85 5.01 -7.35
C ASN A 20 7.96 4.81 -8.39
N LYS A 21 9.06 4.17 -8.01
CA LYS A 21 10.15 3.87 -8.94
C LYS A 21 9.86 2.69 -9.84
N SER A 22 8.85 1.90 -9.53
CA SER A 22 8.50 0.73 -10.33
C SER A 22 7.72 1.14 -11.58
N SER A 23 8.17 0.71 -12.74
CA SER A 23 7.48 0.96 -14.00
C SER A 23 6.12 0.25 -14.09
N LYS A 24 5.85 -0.65 -13.17
CA LYS A 24 4.59 -1.42 -13.15
C LYS A 24 3.52 -0.81 -12.26
N VAL A 25 3.89 0.18 -11.46
CA VAL A 25 2.92 0.94 -10.68
C VAL A 25 2.46 2.11 -11.55
N ASP A 26 1.25 2.01 -12.06
CA ASP A 26 0.67 3.05 -12.92
C ASP A 26 0.15 4.21 -12.10
N GLU A 27 -0.51 3.91 -10.99
CA GLU A 27 -1.06 4.92 -10.10
C GLU A 27 -0.79 4.53 -8.65
N LEU A 28 -0.34 5.49 -7.87
CA LEU A 28 -0.04 5.31 -6.46
C LEU A 28 -0.92 6.23 -5.63
N TYR A 29 -1.55 5.65 -4.61
CA TYR A 29 -2.43 6.36 -3.70
C TYR A 29 -1.95 6.18 -2.27
N CYS A 30 -2.15 7.19 -1.43
CA CYS A 30 -1.82 7.12 -0.01
C CYS A 30 -3.02 7.61 0.82
N LEU A 31 -3.34 6.90 1.89
CA LEU A 31 -4.46 7.22 2.77
C LEU A 31 -3.98 7.20 4.24
N PRO A 32 -3.94 8.30 4.95
CA PRO A 32 -4.15 9.66 4.43
C PRO A 32 -2.93 10.24 3.73
N GLY A 33 -1.75 9.63 3.91
CA GLY A 33 -0.51 10.16 3.39
C GLY A 33 -0.04 11.41 4.14
N ASN A 34 0.97 12.05 3.59
CA ASN A 34 1.48 13.33 4.10
C ASN A 34 1.90 14.21 2.90
N PRO A 35 2.19 15.49 3.12
CA PRO A 35 2.51 16.39 2.00
C PRO A 35 3.66 15.93 1.10
N GLY A 36 4.69 15.30 1.69
CA GLY A 36 5.81 14.78 0.91
C GLY A 36 5.39 13.65 -0.02
N MET A 37 4.49 12.79 0.44
CA MET A 37 3.94 11.71 -0.38
C MET A 37 3.06 12.24 -1.50
N GLY A 38 2.47 13.41 -1.33
CA GLY A 38 1.62 14.04 -2.34
C GLY A 38 2.36 14.42 -3.62
N GLU A 39 3.69 14.47 -3.57
CA GLU A 39 4.49 14.75 -4.76
C GLU A 39 4.56 13.55 -5.71
N ILE A 40 4.37 12.35 -5.19
CA ILE A 40 4.50 11.11 -5.96
C ILE A 40 3.23 10.27 -5.98
N ALA A 41 2.22 10.64 -5.21
CA ALA A 41 1.01 9.86 -5.06
C ALA A 41 -0.20 10.77 -4.91
N THR A 42 -1.36 10.20 -5.19
CA THR A 42 -2.63 10.88 -4.91
C THR A 42 -2.99 10.64 -3.45
N LEU A 43 -3.18 11.71 -2.70
CA LEU A 43 -3.57 11.60 -1.30
C LEU A 43 -5.09 11.48 -1.18
N ILE A 44 -5.53 10.51 -0.39
CA ILE A 44 -6.95 10.29 -0.13
C ILE A 44 -7.21 10.66 1.33
N ASN A 45 -8.07 11.63 1.54
CA ASN A 45 -8.40 12.09 2.88
C ASN A 45 -9.29 11.05 3.57
N GLY A 46 -8.81 10.50 4.67
CA GLY A 46 -9.55 9.50 5.43
C GLY A 46 -8.76 9.04 6.65
N SER A 47 -9.42 8.26 7.50
CA SER A 47 -8.80 7.70 8.70
C SER A 47 -8.34 6.28 8.47
N VAL A 48 -7.15 5.94 8.98
CA VAL A 48 -6.66 4.56 8.94
C VAL A 48 -7.51 3.61 9.79
N GLU A 49 -8.39 4.16 10.64
CA GLU A 49 -9.29 3.37 11.47
C GLU A 49 -10.68 3.20 10.87
N ASP A 50 -10.97 3.88 9.77
CA ASP A 50 -12.25 3.76 9.08
C ASP A 50 -12.18 2.64 8.03
N LEU A 51 -12.36 1.41 8.49
CA LEU A 51 -12.21 0.23 7.67
C LEU A 51 -13.20 0.19 6.48
N ASP A 52 -14.43 0.62 6.72
CA ASP A 52 -15.44 0.62 5.66
C ASP A 52 -15.08 1.61 4.55
N PHE A 53 -14.58 2.78 4.92
CA PHE A 53 -14.14 3.78 3.96
C PHE A 53 -12.94 3.27 3.15
N ILE A 54 -12.00 2.59 3.82
CA ILE A 54 -10.84 2.02 3.14
C ILE A 54 -11.27 0.95 2.14
N LEU A 55 -12.18 0.06 2.54
CA LEU A 55 -12.69 -0.95 1.62
C LEU A 55 -13.36 -0.31 0.41
N LYS A 56 -14.18 0.70 0.64
CA LYS A 56 -14.83 1.44 -0.43
C LYS A 56 -13.80 2.08 -1.37
N THR A 57 -12.75 2.67 -0.81
CA THR A 57 -11.68 3.28 -1.59
C THR A 57 -10.98 2.25 -2.48
N VAL A 58 -10.67 1.09 -1.91
CA VAL A 58 -10.02 0.01 -2.66
C VAL A 58 -10.89 -0.41 -3.84
N GLU A 59 -12.17 -0.51 -3.62
CA GLU A 59 -13.11 -0.93 -4.67
C GLU A 59 -13.38 0.15 -5.70
N ASP A 60 -13.61 1.39 -5.25
CA ASP A 60 -13.92 2.50 -6.14
C ASP A 60 -12.74 2.87 -7.06
N PHE A 61 -11.53 2.75 -6.55
CA PHE A 61 -10.32 3.11 -7.30
C PHE A 61 -9.68 1.92 -8.01
N ASN A 62 -10.29 0.76 -7.91
CA ASN A 62 -9.78 -0.49 -8.51
C ASN A 62 -8.33 -0.76 -8.10
N ILE A 63 -8.07 -0.68 -6.81
CA ILE A 63 -6.72 -0.91 -6.26
C ILE A 63 -6.34 -2.38 -6.42
N ASP A 64 -5.18 -2.63 -7.00
CA ASP A 64 -4.68 -3.99 -7.23
C ASP A 64 -4.09 -4.60 -5.97
N PHE A 65 -3.36 -3.82 -5.17
CA PHE A 65 -3.00 -4.28 -3.83
C PHE A 65 -2.80 -3.11 -2.87
N THR A 66 -2.93 -3.41 -1.58
CA THR A 66 -2.90 -2.42 -0.50
C THR A 66 -1.77 -2.77 0.47
N VAL A 67 -0.98 -1.77 0.84
CA VAL A 67 0.06 -1.90 1.85
C VAL A 67 -0.43 -1.20 3.11
N ILE A 68 -0.49 -1.93 4.23
CA ILE A 68 -0.94 -1.37 5.51
C ILE A 68 0.27 -1.11 6.39
N GLY A 69 0.57 0.18 6.63
CA GLY A 69 1.72 0.59 7.43
C GLY A 69 1.50 0.51 8.93
N PRO A 70 0.46 1.18 9.48
CA PRO A 70 0.26 1.24 10.93
C PRO A 70 -0.33 -0.04 11.51
N GLU A 71 -0.02 -0.29 12.79
CA GLU A 71 -0.52 -1.47 13.49
C GLU A 71 -2.00 -1.39 13.82
N VAL A 72 -2.52 -0.19 14.12
CA VAL A 72 -3.90 -0.04 14.57
C VAL A 72 -4.90 -0.63 13.58
N PRO A 73 -4.88 -0.26 12.29
CA PRO A 73 -5.83 -0.88 11.36
C PRO A 73 -5.62 -2.38 11.19
N LEU A 74 -4.37 -2.87 11.34
CA LEU A 74 -4.13 -4.32 11.30
C LEU A 74 -4.78 -5.01 12.49
N CYS A 75 -4.67 -4.42 13.69
CA CYS A 75 -5.31 -4.95 14.89
C CYS A 75 -6.84 -4.89 14.80
N MET A 76 -7.37 -3.94 14.06
CA MET A 76 -8.81 -3.81 13.84
C MET A 76 -9.36 -4.78 12.80
N GLY A 77 -8.50 -5.52 12.11
CA GLY A 77 -8.92 -6.51 11.14
C GLY A 77 -9.01 -6.02 9.70
N LEU A 78 -8.34 -4.92 9.37
CA LEU A 78 -8.40 -4.37 8.00
C LEU A 78 -7.91 -5.37 6.96
N ALA A 79 -6.81 -6.08 7.24
CA ALA A 79 -6.29 -7.06 6.30
C ALA A 79 -7.32 -8.16 6.02
N ASP A 80 -7.93 -8.69 7.08
CA ASP A 80 -8.94 -9.73 6.93
C ASP A 80 -10.15 -9.23 6.14
N LEU A 81 -10.58 -8.00 6.40
CA LEU A 81 -11.71 -7.40 5.69
C LEU A 81 -11.43 -7.30 4.20
N LEU A 82 -10.26 -6.76 3.83
CA LEU A 82 -9.90 -6.60 2.43
C LEU A 82 -9.73 -7.95 1.74
N GLU A 83 -9.05 -8.89 2.40
CA GLU A 83 -8.84 -10.22 1.84
C GLU A 83 -10.13 -10.99 1.67
N SER A 84 -11.09 -10.83 2.57
CA SER A 84 -12.40 -11.48 2.46
C SER A 84 -13.19 -10.98 1.25
N HIS A 85 -12.85 -9.80 0.75
CA HIS A 85 -13.44 -9.24 -0.46
C HIS A 85 -12.58 -9.46 -1.71
N GLY A 86 -11.59 -10.32 -1.61
CA GLY A 86 -10.73 -10.68 -2.74
C GLY A 86 -9.58 -9.73 -3.04
N HIS A 87 -9.30 -8.79 -2.13
CA HIS A 87 -8.23 -7.82 -2.33
C HIS A 87 -6.91 -8.31 -1.73
N LYS A 88 -5.81 -8.01 -2.39
CA LYS A 88 -4.47 -8.39 -1.93
C LYS A 88 -3.95 -7.36 -0.96
N VAL A 89 -3.37 -7.82 0.14
CA VAL A 89 -2.91 -6.96 1.23
C VAL A 89 -1.52 -7.38 1.70
N PHE A 90 -0.67 -6.40 2.02
CA PHE A 90 0.63 -6.64 2.62
C PHE A 90 0.79 -5.81 3.88
N GLY A 91 1.37 -6.42 4.90
CA GLY A 91 1.80 -5.70 6.09
C GLY A 91 3.12 -4.98 5.83
N PRO A 92 3.45 -3.98 6.68
CA PRO A 92 4.63 -3.13 6.46
C PRO A 92 5.95 -3.88 6.62
N THR A 93 6.03 -4.78 7.57
CA THR A 93 7.27 -5.52 7.86
C THR A 93 7.68 -6.35 6.64
N LYS A 94 6.74 -7.02 6.03
CA LYS A 94 7.01 -7.86 4.87
C LYS A 94 7.45 -7.03 3.67
N VAL A 95 6.77 -5.92 3.42
CA VAL A 95 7.10 -5.04 2.31
C VAL A 95 8.44 -4.36 2.54
N ALA A 96 8.67 -3.84 3.76
CA ALA A 96 9.94 -3.19 4.10
C ALA A 96 11.11 -4.13 3.96
N ALA A 97 10.98 -5.35 4.48
CA ALA A 97 12.02 -6.37 4.36
C ALA A 97 12.30 -6.69 2.88
N THR A 98 11.25 -6.74 2.07
CA THR A 98 11.36 -6.99 0.65
C THR A 98 12.15 -5.88 -0.06
N LEU A 99 11.82 -4.62 0.25
CA LEU A 99 12.44 -3.48 -0.41
C LEU A 99 13.87 -3.21 0.06
N GLU A 100 14.17 -3.49 1.32
CA GLU A 100 15.49 -3.25 1.90
C GLU A 100 16.47 -4.39 1.70
N GLY A 101 15.95 -5.58 1.57
CA GLY A 101 16.75 -6.80 1.64
C GLY A 101 17.69 -7.01 0.49
N SER A 102 17.24 -6.90 -0.73
CA SER A 102 18.08 -7.16 -1.88
C SER A 102 17.31 -6.96 -3.18
N LYS A 103 18.06 -6.87 -4.26
CA LYS A 103 17.47 -6.84 -5.60
C LYS A 103 16.69 -8.12 -5.89
N ALA A 104 17.19 -9.25 -5.43
CA ALA A 104 16.51 -10.53 -5.61
C ALA A 104 15.17 -10.54 -4.92
N PHE A 105 15.10 -9.98 -3.74
CA PHE A 105 13.88 -9.90 -2.97
C PHE A 105 12.85 -8.97 -3.62
N SER A 106 13.27 -7.79 -4.05
CA SER A 106 12.42 -6.85 -4.79
C SER A 106 11.89 -7.50 -6.06
N LYS A 107 12.75 -8.23 -6.76
CA LYS A 107 12.40 -8.92 -7.97
C LYS A 107 11.35 -10.00 -7.72
N ASP A 108 11.50 -10.75 -6.64
CA ASP A 108 10.54 -11.78 -6.25
C ASP A 108 9.18 -11.17 -5.88
N PHE A 109 9.20 -10.07 -5.15
CA PHE A 109 7.99 -9.34 -4.81
C PHE A 109 7.25 -8.90 -6.07
N MET A 110 7.96 -8.30 -7.01
CA MET A 110 7.38 -7.82 -8.26
C MET A 110 6.83 -8.98 -9.11
N LYS A 111 7.57 -10.06 -9.20
CA LYS A 111 7.16 -11.24 -9.94
C LYS A 111 5.88 -11.83 -9.38
N ARG A 112 5.79 -11.92 -8.06
CA ARG A 112 4.63 -12.51 -7.38
C ARG A 112 3.35 -11.72 -7.63
N HIS A 113 3.46 -10.44 -7.94
CA HIS A 113 2.33 -9.55 -8.20
C HIS A 113 2.22 -9.13 -9.66
N ASN A 114 2.84 -9.89 -10.53
CA ASN A 114 2.88 -9.58 -11.97
C ASN A 114 3.48 -8.21 -12.26
N ILE A 115 4.44 -7.81 -11.45
CA ILE A 115 5.24 -6.61 -11.69
C ILE A 115 6.58 -7.10 -12.23
N PRO A 116 6.82 -6.98 -13.51
CA PRO A 116 8.06 -7.52 -14.14
C PRO A 116 9.32 -6.86 -13.68
#